data_b73b672b1364bf12729940e1d33c0f18
#
_entry.id   b73b672b1364bf12729940e1d33c0f18
#
_cell.length_a   1.000
_cell.length_b   1.000
_cell.length_c   1.000
_cell.angle_alpha   90.00
_cell.angle_beta   90.00
_cell.angle_gamma   90.00
#
_symmetry.space_group_name_H-M   'P 1'
#
loop_
_entity.id
_entity.type
_entity.pdbx_description
1 polymer ?
#
loop_
_entity_poly.entity_id
_entity_poly.type
_entity_poly.pdbx_seq_one_letter_code
_entity_poly.pdbx_strand_id
1 'polypeptide(L)'
;MSINRARRPVPVPDFNPQGSQLIYVAVADHVEARIRTGALRPGARLPSERDLAQEYGVAYLTVRRAAQVLRERGLVETVHGRGTFVADPLPESAPGVPGTAGEGPVD
;
A
#
# COMPACT_ATOMS: atom_id res chain seq x y z
N MET A 1 -20.58 3.89 17.16
CA MET A 1 -20.20 4.38 16.09
C MET A 1 -19.06 5.29 16.18
N SER A 2 -19.17 6.32 16.85
CA SER A 2 -18.10 7.25 16.93
C SER A 2 -16.89 6.68 17.57
N ILE A 3 -17.03 5.68 18.35
CA ILE A 3 -15.90 5.08 18.98
C ILE A 3 -14.93 4.49 17.99
N ASN A 4 -15.43 3.82 16.98
CA ASN A 4 -14.57 3.27 15.98
C ASN A 4 -13.82 4.32 15.22
N ARG A 5 -14.50 5.40 14.91
CA ARG A 5 -13.86 6.47 14.25
C ARG A 5 -12.76 7.06 15.07
N ALA A 6 -12.98 7.17 16.35
CA ALA A 6 -11.98 7.74 17.23
C ALA A 6 -10.72 6.92 17.29
N ARG A 7 -10.81 5.63 17.05
CA ARG A 7 -9.63 4.81 17.11
C ARG A 7 -8.81 4.85 15.85
N ARG A 8 -9.34 5.34 14.77
CA ARG A 8 -8.61 5.40 13.52
C ARG A 8 -7.80 6.65 13.47
N PRO A 9 -6.53 6.53 13.15
CA PRO A 9 -5.69 7.73 13.03
C PRO A 9 -6.18 8.65 11.93
N VAL A 10 -6.44 8.11 10.75
CA VAL A 10 -6.89 8.89 9.62
C VAL A 10 -7.73 8.01 8.72
N PRO A 11 -8.92 8.44 8.34
CA PRO A 11 -9.70 7.64 7.42
C PRO A 11 -9.07 7.61 6.04
N VAL A 12 -9.17 6.47 5.38
CA VAL A 12 -8.70 6.34 4.01
C VAL A 12 -9.87 6.65 3.09
N PRO A 13 -9.71 7.56 2.13
CA PRO A 13 -10.80 7.86 1.21
C PRO A 13 -11.16 6.63 0.39
N ASP A 14 -12.37 6.63 -0.12
CA ASP A 14 -12.79 5.56 -0.99
C ASP A 14 -11.90 5.48 -2.21
N PHE A 15 -11.71 4.27 -2.70
CA PHE A 15 -10.94 4.08 -3.91
C PHE A 15 -11.70 4.70 -5.08
N ASN A 16 -11.12 5.67 -5.72
CA ASN A 16 -11.78 6.40 -6.78
C ASN A 16 -10.76 6.96 -7.76
N PRO A 17 -10.28 6.12 -8.68
CA PRO A 17 -9.26 6.58 -9.63
C PRO A 17 -9.80 7.69 -10.51
N GLN A 18 -8.94 8.63 -10.84
CA GLN A 18 -9.33 9.84 -11.56
C GLN A 18 -8.62 9.95 -12.90
N GLY A 19 -9.39 10.44 -13.87
CA GLY A 19 -8.81 10.85 -15.13
C GLY A 19 -7.95 9.80 -15.79
N SER A 20 -6.77 10.16 -16.18
CA SER A 20 -5.87 9.26 -16.90
C SER A 20 -4.95 8.48 -15.98
N GLN A 21 -5.19 8.51 -14.70
CA GLN A 21 -4.36 7.74 -13.79
C GLN A 21 -4.46 6.25 -14.11
N LEU A 22 -3.33 5.57 -14.15
CA LEU A 22 -3.33 4.14 -14.37
C LEU A 22 -3.96 3.43 -13.19
N ILE A 23 -4.84 2.49 -13.48
CA ILE A 23 -5.60 1.84 -12.44
C ILE A 23 -4.70 1.11 -11.44
N TYR A 24 -3.67 0.42 -11.92
CA TYR A 24 -2.84 -0.32 -10.98
C TYR A 24 -2.06 0.62 -10.06
N VAL A 25 -1.72 1.80 -10.53
CA VAL A 25 -1.05 2.78 -9.66
C VAL A 25 -2.04 3.31 -8.64
N ALA A 26 -3.28 3.54 -9.06
CA ALA A 26 -4.31 3.98 -8.13
C ALA A 26 -4.55 2.95 -7.04
N VAL A 27 -4.56 1.68 -7.38
CA VAL A 27 -4.71 0.62 -6.39
C VAL A 27 -3.52 0.64 -5.42
N ALA A 28 -2.30 0.75 -5.95
CA ALA A 28 -1.12 0.80 -5.10
C ALA A 28 -1.17 1.99 -4.16
N ASP A 29 -1.56 3.15 -4.67
CA ASP A 29 -1.64 4.35 -3.85
C ASP A 29 -2.68 4.19 -2.74
N HIS A 30 -3.80 3.57 -3.05
CA HIS A 30 -4.84 3.38 -2.05
C HIS A 30 -4.38 2.39 -0.96
N VAL A 31 -3.73 1.30 -1.37
CA VAL A 31 -3.20 0.36 -0.40
C VAL A 31 -2.13 1.03 0.45
N GLU A 32 -1.28 1.84 -0.17
CA GLU A 32 -0.28 2.57 0.59
C GLU A 32 -0.95 3.46 1.64
N ALA A 33 -2.03 4.13 1.30
CA ALA A 33 -2.74 4.96 2.27
C ALA A 33 -3.26 4.11 3.43
N ARG A 34 -3.75 2.91 3.16
CA ARG A 34 -4.20 2.02 4.22
C ARG A 34 -3.05 1.62 5.14
N ILE A 35 -1.87 1.45 4.57
CA ILE A 35 -0.68 1.13 5.36
C ILE A 35 -0.26 2.33 6.20
N ARG A 36 -0.21 3.49 5.58
CA ARG A 36 0.28 4.69 6.26
C ARG A 36 -0.65 5.14 7.38
N THR A 37 -1.95 4.90 7.23
CA THR A 37 -2.90 5.29 8.26
C THR A 37 -3.05 4.25 9.35
N GLY A 38 -2.38 3.13 9.24
CA GLY A 38 -2.46 2.09 10.25
C GLY A 38 -3.58 1.08 10.06
N ALA A 39 -4.36 1.22 8.99
CA ALA A 39 -5.39 0.25 8.71
C ALA A 39 -4.78 -1.11 8.39
N LEU A 40 -3.61 -1.09 7.75
CA LEU A 40 -2.83 -2.30 7.55
C LEU A 40 -1.52 -2.08 8.29
N ARG A 41 -1.32 -2.82 9.36
CA ARG A 41 -0.20 -2.55 10.27
C ARG A 41 1.10 -3.12 9.77
N PRO A 42 2.23 -2.55 10.17
CA PRO A 42 3.52 -3.15 9.87
C PRO A 42 3.56 -4.61 10.32
N GLY A 43 4.06 -5.46 9.45
CA GLY A 43 4.15 -6.88 9.75
C GLY A 43 2.87 -7.66 9.48
N ALA A 44 1.77 -6.98 9.22
CA ALA A 44 0.52 -7.66 8.96
C ALA A 44 0.52 -8.27 7.56
N ARG A 45 -0.23 -9.35 7.41
CA ARG A 45 -0.37 -9.96 6.11
C ARG A 45 -1.40 -9.21 5.30
N LEU A 46 -1.07 -8.91 4.05
CA LEU A 46 -2.00 -8.29 3.15
C LEU A 46 -3.07 -9.31 2.74
N PRO A 47 -4.28 -8.84 2.44
CA PRO A 47 -5.24 -9.72 1.78
C PRO A 47 -4.63 -10.29 0.51
N SER A 48 -5.08 -11.46 0.10
CA SER A 48 -4.55 -12.07 -1.11
C SER A 48 -4.81 -11.19 -2.31
N GLU A 49 -4.05 -11.41 -3.38
CA GLU A 49 -4.26 -10.63 -4.59
C GLU A 49 -5.66 -10.85 -5.14
N ARG A 50 -6.18 -12.06 -4.99
CA ARG A 50 -7.53 -12.34 -5.44
C ARG A 50 -8.56 -11.58 -4.61
N ASP A 51 -8.37 -11.53 -3.30
CA ASP A 51 -9.26 -10.78 -2.44
C ASP A 51 -9.20 -9.29 -2.74
N LEU A 52 -8.00 -8.79 -2.97
CA LEU A 52 -7.86 -7.38 -3.30
C LEU A 52 -8.53 -7.06 -4.64
N ALA A 53 -8.43 -7.96 -5.60
CA ALA A 53 -9.09 -7.75 -6.87
C ALA A 53 -10.60 -7.62 -6.70
N GLN A 54 -11.17 -8.45 -5.86
CA GLN A 54 -12.59 -8.36 -5.57
C GLN A 54 -12.91 -7.09 -4.81
N GLU A 55 -12.10 -6.76 -3.84
CA GLU A 55 -12.34 -5.58 -3.01
C GLU A 55 -12.30 -4.32 -3.84
N TYR A 56 -11.34 -4.21 -4.75
CA TYR A 56 -11.19 -3.00 -5.55
C TYR A 56 -11.99 -3.05 -6.85
N GLY A 57 -12.57 -4.20 -7.15
CA GLY A 57 -13.35 -4.32 -8.39
C GLY A 57 -12.51 -4.22 -9.64
N VAL A 58 -11.31 -4.75 -9.62
CA VAL A 58 -10.39 -4.67 -10.75
C VAL A 58 -9.91 -6.06 -11.13
N ALA A 59 -9.26 -6.15 -12.28
CA ALA A 59 -8.74 -7.42 -12.74
C ALA A 59 -7.61 -7.90 -11.84
N TYR A 60 -7.48 -9.21 -11.73
CA TYR A 60 -6.44 -9.82 -10.93
C TYR A 60 -5.04 -9.34 -11.34
N LEU A 61 -4.79 -9.27 -12.65
CA LEU A 61 -3.48 -8.82 -13.11
C LEU A 61 -3.20 -7.36 -12.74
N THR A 62 -4.24 -6.56 -12.63
CA THR A 62 -4.10 -5.19 -12.16
C THR A 62 -3.58 -5.17 -10.73
N VAL A 63 -4.12 -6.05 -9.89
CA VAL A 63 -3.64 -6.12 -8.51
C VAL A 63 -2.22 -6.64 -8.45
N ARG A 64 -1.87 -7.60 -9.31
CA ARG A 64 -0.49 -8.08 -9.33
C ARG A 64 0.49 -6.98 -9.68
N ARG A 65 0.11 -6.12 -10.61
CA ARG A 65 0.97 -4.98 -10.95
C ARG A 65 1.03 -3.97 -9.81
N ALA A 66 -0.09 -3.77 -9.12
CA ALA A 66 -0.10 -2.88 -7.96
C ALA A 66 0.80 -3.43 -6.86
N ALA A 67 0.76 -4.72 -6.63
CA ALA A 67 1.61 -5.34 -5.62
C ALA A 67 3.09 -5.16 -5.97
N GLN A 68 3.41 -5.24 -7.25
CA GLN A 68 4.78 -4.99 -7.69
C GLN A 68 5.21 -3.57 -7.34
N VAL A 69 4.33 -2.59 -7.59
CA VAL A 69 4.63 -1.21 -7.25
C VAL A 69 4.87 -1.07 -5.75
N LEU A 70 4.03 -1.72 -4.95
CA LEU A 70 4.18 -1.66 -3.49
C LEU A 70 5.50 -2.28 -3.04
N ARG A 71 5.92 -3.35 -3.68
CA ARG A 71 7.23 -3.96 -3.37
C ARG A 71 8.36 -3.01 -3.74
N GLU A 72 8.25 -2.37 -4.88
CA GLU A 72 9.26 -1.42 -5.32
C GLU A 72 9.36 -0.22 -4.39
N ARG A 73 8.25 0.15 -3.79
CA ARG A 73 8.23 1.23 -2.82
C ARG A 73 8.72 0.80 -1.44
N GLY A 74 8.98 -0.48 -1.26
CA GLY A 74 9.45 -0.98 0.03
C GLY A 74 8.36 -1.09 1.07
N LEU A 75 7.10 -1.02 0.66
CA LEU A 75 5.99 -1.03 1.61
C LEU A 75 5.54 -2.43 1.97
N VAL A 76 5.81 -3.39 1.13
CA VAL A 76 5.43 -4.77 1.38
C VAL A 76 6.55 -5.69 0.92
N GLU A 77 6.54 -6.90 1.45
CA GLU A 77 7.47 -7.92 0.97
C GLU A 77 6.73 -9.24 0.86
N THR A 78 7.07 -9.98 -0.18
CA THR A 78 6.45 -11.27 -0.40
C THR A 78 7.36 -12.34 0.17
N VAL A 79 6.79 -13.20 0.99
CA VAL A 79 7.50 -14.32 1.56
C VAL A 79 6.97 -15.56 0.87
N HIS A 80 7.84 -16.21 0.14
CA HIS A 80 7.44 -17.35 -0.69
C HIS A 80 6.73 -18.40 0.14
N GLY A 81 5.56 -18.80 -0.32
CA GLY A 81 4.78 -19.81 0.36
C GLY A 81 3.98 -19.30 1.55
N ARG A 82 4.13 -18.04 1.92
CA ARG A 82 3.44 -17.52 3.09
C ARG A 82 2.53 -16.35 2.80
N GLY A 83 2.85 -15.55 1.78
CA GLY A 83 2.03 -14.42 1.40
C GLY A 83 2.82 -13.14 1.32
N THR A 84 2.10 -12.04 1.26
CA THR A 84 2.69 -10.71 1.20
C THR A 84 2.38 -9.99 2.50
N PHE A 85 3.39 -9.38 3.06
CA PHE A 85 3.28 -8.74 4.38
C PHE A 85 3.69 -7.29 4.30
N VAL A 86 3.07 -6.45 5.12
CA VAL A 86 3.47 -5.06 5.23
C VAL A 86 4.86 -5.00 5.85
N ALA A 87 5.72 -4.17 5.29
CA ALA A 87 7.08 -4.04 5.78
C ALA A 87 7.11 -3.58 7.24
N ASP A 88 8.08 -4.08 7.97
CA ASP A 88 8.22 -3.74 9.37
C ASP A 88 9.70 -3.65 9.69
N PRO A 89 10.22 -2.46 9.91
CA PRO A 89 9.49 -1.19 9.95
C PRO A 89 9.18 -0.66 8.57
N LEU A 90 8.25 0.28 8.51
CA LEU A 90 7.93 0.93 7.26
C LEU A 90 8.99 1.97 6.93
N PRO A 91 9.27 2.15 5.65
CA PRO A 91 10.13 3.27 5.26
C PRO A 91 9.45 4.60 5.63
N GLU A 92 10.23 5.57 6.01
CA GLU A 92 9.68 6.85 6.45
C GLU A 92 8.92 7.56 5.35
N SER A 93 9.39 7.43 4.14
CA SER A 93 8.71 8.04 3.04
C SER A 93 8.80 7.10 1.86
N ALA A 94 7.90 7.28 0.92
CA ALA A 94 7.89 6.43 -0.25
C ALA A 94 9.18 6.61 -1.04
N PRO A 95 9.65 5.53 -1.65
CA PRO A 95 10.80 5.64 -2.54
C PRO A 95 10.54 6.65 -3.63
N GLY A 96 11.53 7.35 -4.01
CA GLY A 96 11.40 8.39 -5.01
C GLY A 96 11.21 9.76 -4.43
N VAL A 97 11.01 9.86 -3.14
CA VAL A 97 10.94 11.16 -2.51
C VAL A 97 12.34 11.73 -2.46
N PRO A 98 12.56 12.81 -3.12
CA PRO A 98 13.91 13.30 -3.32
C PRO A 98 14.69 13.55 -2.05
N GLY A 99 14.10 14.10 -1.10
CA GLY A 99 14.84 14.41 0.10
C GLY A 99 15.40 13.21 0.77
N THR A 100 14.73 12.14 0.66
CA THR A 100 15.18 10.96 1.31
C THR A 100 16.42 10.43 0.68
N ALA A 101 16.40 10.45 -0.58
CA ALA A 101 17.51 9.89 -1.27
C ALA A 101 18.74 10.65 -0.98
N GLY A 102 18.55 11.86 -0.88
CA GLY A 102 19.69 12.63 -0.63
C GLY A 102 20.39 12.27 0.58
N GLU A 103 19.87 11.89 1.13
CA GLU A 103 20.58 11.71 1.94
C GLU A 103 21.25 10.84 1.97
N GLY A 104 21.33 10.73 1.86
CA GLY A 104 21.90 10.08 1.69
C GLY A 104 22.73 9.68 1.53
N PRO A 105 22.98 9.77 1.56
CA PRO A 105 23.83 9.44 1.31
C PRO A 105 24.52 9.68 1.40
N VAL A 106 24.41 9.92 1.65
CA VAL A 106 24.81 10.00 1.62
C VAL A 106 25.37 9.85 1.68
N ASP A 107 25.39 9.82 1.89
CA ASP A 107 25.82 9.68 1.89
C ASP A 107 26.15 9.71 1.92
#